data_235375fa78dd5da2487195dd07c314a6
#
_entry.id   235375fa78dd5da2487195dd07c314a6
#
_cell.length_a   1.000
_cell.length_b   1.000
_cell.length_c   1.000
_cell.angle_alpha   90.00
_cell.angle_beta   90.00
_cell.angle_gamma   90.00
#
_symmetry.space_group_name_H-M   'P 1'
#
loop_
_entity.id
_entity.type
_entity.pdbx_description
1 polymer ?
#
loop_
_entity_poly.entity_id
_entity_poly.type
_entity_poly.pdbx_seq_one_letter_code
_entity_poly.pdbx_strand_id
1 'polypeptide(L)'
;NKDDHKPEKIAPGDMDKRWVLSQREDHYTLQLAAFSTRESARKFIAQQPPGRKAHIYPVRKSQTIHFLVLHGSYKTRSEADRAKQRMKNIKPWVRQFGSLRDALNQ
;
A
#
# COMPACT_ATOMS: atom_id res chain seq x y z
N ASN A 1 3.67 23.54 16.52
CA ASN A 1 3.56 23.03 16.58
C ASN A 1 3.03 22.66 16.25
N LYS A 2 3.31 22.95 16.16
CA LYS A 2 3.19 22.44 16.05
C LYS A 2 3.05 21.92 15.55
N ASP A 3 3.58 22.12 15.44
CA ASP A 3 3.70 21.42 15.14
C ASP A 3 3.70 20.93 14.74
N ASP A 4 3.95 21.36 14.84
CA ASP A 4 4.17 20.75 14.61
C ASP A 4 4.25 20.25 14.01
N HIS A 5 4.71 20.57 13.69
CA HIS A 5 5.03 19.89 13.24
C HIS A 5 5.46 19.30 12.81
N LYS A 6 5.79 19.51 12.84
CA LYS A 6 6.29 18.89 12.63
C LYS A 6 6.72 18.51 12.07
N PRO A 7 7.33 18.82 11.77
CA PRO A 7 7.71 18.51 11.09
C PRO A 7 8.01 18.07 10.48
N GLU A 8 8.01 19.10 10.20
CA GLU A 8 8.73 18.49 9.65
C GLU A 8 8.62 17.24 9.52
N LYS A 9 8.22 17.24 9.75
CA LYS A 9 8.06 15.87 9.94
C LYS A 9 7.15 15.23 8.91
N ILE A 10 7.64 14.20 8.26
CA ILE A 10 6.88 13.50 7.22
C ILE A 10 5.94 12.53 7.90
N ALA A 11 4.64 12.64 7.61
CA ALA A 11 3.67 11.71 8.14
C ALA A 11 3.93 10.31 7.56
N PRO A 12 3.66 9.24 8.32
CA PRO A 12 3.87 7.88 7.80
C PRO A 12 3.18 7.62 6.48
N GLY A 13 1.99 8.20 6.27
CA GLY A 13 1.28 8.03 5.00
C GLY A 13 2.02 8.62 3.82
N ASP A 14 2.74 9.73 4.05
CA ASP A 14 3.52 10.35 2.98
C ASP A 14 4.71 9.50 2.60
N MET A 15 5.33 8.87 3.58
CA MET A 15 6.44 7.97 3.30
C MET A 15 5.98 6.75 2.51
N ASP A 16 4.82 6.21 2.86
CA ASP A 16 4.26 5.07 2.13
C ASP A 16 3.93 5.46 0.69
N LYS A 17 3.42 6.66 0.50
CA LYS A 17 3.12 7.15 -0.83
C LYS A 17 4.40 7.25 -1.65
N ARG A 18 5.49 7.73 -1.04
CA ARG A 18 6.77 7.80 -1.73
C ARG A 18 7.26 6.42 -2.13
N TRP A 19 7.02 5.43 -1.27
CA TRP A 19 7.42 4.07 -1.60
C TRP A 19 6.77 3.61 -2.90
N VAL A 20 5.46 3.83 -3.03
CA VAL A 20 4.75 3.45 -4.25
C VAL A 20 5.30 4.22 -5.45
N LEU A 21 5.49 5.52 -5.29
CA LEU A 21 5.94 6.36 -6.40
C LEU A 21 7.37 6.07 -6.81
N SER A 22 8.17 5.45 -5.96
CA SER A 22 9.54 5.10 -6.28
C SER A 22 9.64 3.78 -7.04
N GLN A 23 8.55 3.02 -7.14
CA GLN A 23 8.56 1.75 -7.84
C GLN A 23 8.36 1.97 -9.34
N ARG A 24 8.85 1.01 -10.14
CA ARG A 24 8.61 1.08 -11.58
C ARG A 24 7.14 0.82 -11.88
N GLU A 25 6.61 1.54 -12.86
CA GLU A 25 5.19 1.43 -13.19
C GLU A 25 4.81 0.03 -13.67
N ASP A 26 5.75 -0.67 -14.28
CA ASP A 26 5.49 -2.01 -14.81
C ASP A 26 5.72 -3.12 -13.80
N HIS A 27 6.12 -2.78 -12.58
CA HIS A 27 6.27 -3.77 -11.51
C HIS A 27 4.95 -3.97 -10.78
N TYR A 28 4.91 -5.00 -9.93
CA TYR A 28 3.68 -5.43 -9.26
C TYR A 28 3.82 -5.45 -7.76
N THR A 29 2.69 -5.35 -7.09
CA THR A 29 2.62 -5.44 -5.63
C THR A 29 1.40 -6.25 -5.26
N LEU A 30 1.31 -6.62 -3.98
CA LEU A 30 0.14 -7.35 -3.48
C LEU A 30 -0.69 -6.43 -2.61
N GLN A 31 -1.96 -6.31 -2.95
CA GLN A 31 -2.90 -5.57 -2.12
C GLN A 31 -3.50 -6.53 -1.11
N LEU A 32 -3.14 -6.35 0.14
CA LEU A 32 -3.60 -7.24 1.20
C LEU A 32 -5.00 -6.91 1.66
N ALA A 33 -5.36 -5.64 1.62
CA ALA A 33 -6.67 -5.19 2.10
C ALA A 33 -6.91 -3.76 1.67
N ALA A 34 -8.12 -3.27 1.87
CA ALA A 34 -8.50 -1.88 1.62
C ALA A 34 -9.44 -1.45 2.73
N PHE A 35 -9.27 -0.22 3.19
CA PHE A 35 -10.06 0.31 4.30
C PHE A 35 -10.51 1.72 3.99
N SER A 36 -11.59 2.13 4.65
CA SER A 36 -12.10 3.49 4.49
C SER A 36 -11.37 4.50 5.37
N THR A 37 -10.58 4.04 6.35
CA THR A 37 -9.81 4.93 7.22
C THR A 37 -8.38 4.44 7.32
N ARG A 38 -7.49 5.41 7.56
CA ARG A 38 -6.08 5.09 7.76
C ARG A 38 -5.88 4.29 9.05
N GLU A 39 -6.67 4.60 10.06
CA GLU A 39 -6.53 3.91 11.34
C GLU A 39 -6.82 2.43 11.21
N SER A 40 -7.87 2.07 10.47
CA SER A 40 -8.17 0.66 10.25
C SER A 40 -7.04 -0.05 9.51
N ALA A 41 -6.44 0.64 8.54
CA ALA A 41 -5.31 0.08 7.81
C ALA A 41 -4.13 -0.16 8.75
N ARG A 42 -3.85 0.78 9.65
CA ARG A 42 -2.75 0.61 10.61
C ARG A 42 -3.00 -0.56 11.55
N LYS A 43 -4.23 -0.72 12.00
CA LYS A 43 -4.56 -1.84 12.88
C LYS A 43 -4.36 -3.16 12.16
N PHE A 44 -4.76 -3.22 10.90
CA PHE A 44 -4.57 -4.42 10.10
C PHE A 44 -3.07 -4.76 10.00
N ILE A 45 -2.24 -3.75 9.72
CA ILE A 45 -0.80 -3.96 9.59
C ILE A 45 -0.20 -4.46 10.90
N ALA A 46 -0.67 -3.93 12.02
CA ALA A 46 -0.15 -4.33 13.32
C ALA A 46 -0.42 -5.81 13.63
N GLN A 47 -1.42 -6.39 12.97
CA GLN A 47 -1.77 -7.79 13.19
C GLN A 47 -1.07 -8.74 12.23
N GLN A 48 -0.27 -8.21 11.31
CA GLN A 48 0.44 -9.05 10.36
C GLN A 48 1.64 -9.73 10.99
N PRO A 49 2.09 -10.87 10.43
CA PRO A 49 3.26 -11.56 10.99
C PRO A 49 4.49 -10.65 10.99
N PRO A 50 5.38 -10.85 11.96
CA PRO A 50 6.64 -10.10 11.98
C PRO A 50 7.39 -10.29 10.67
N GLY A 51 8.00 -9.22 10.18
CA GLY A 51 8.77 -9.26 8.95
C GLY A 51 7.99 -9.00 7.69
N ARG A 52 6.67 -9.02 7.77
CA ARG A 52 5.85 -8.66 6.60
C ARG A 52 5.67 -7.15 6.59
N LYS A 53 6.47 -6.48 5.79
CA LYS A 53 6.38 -5.03 5.67
C LYS A 53 5.18 -4.67 4.79
N ALA A 54 4.44 -3.67 5.23
CA ALA A 54 3.27 -3.23 4.48
C ALA A 54 3.22 -1.71 4.46
N HIS A 55 2.61 -1.19 3.39
CA HIS A 55 2.53 0.24 3.16
C HIS A 55 1.09 0.64 2.92
N ILE A 56 0.71 1.80 3.43
CA ILE A 56 -0.63 2.32 3.22
C ILE A 56 -0.58 3.31 2.07
N TYR A 57 -1.42 3.10 1.05
CA TYR A 57 -1.45 3.97 -0.11
C TYR A 57 -2.87 4.45 -0.31
N PRO A 58 -3.12 5.75 -0.17
CA PRO A 58 -4.48 6.28 -0.37
C PRO A 58 -4.77 6.41 -1.86
N VAL A 59 -5.93 5.93 -2.27
CA VAL A 59 -6.40 6.13 -3.64
C VAL A 59 -7.77 6.78 -3.57
N ARG A 60 -8.03 7.68 -4.52
CA ARG A 60 -9.33 8.32 -4.63
C ARG A 60 -10.13 7.62 -5.70
N LYS A 61 -11.34 7.25 -5.33
CA LYS A 61 -12.26 6.63 -6.28
C LYS A 61 -13.59 7.38 -6.13
N SER A 62 -13.99 8.07 -7.17
CA SER A 62 -15.11 9.00 -7.09
C SER A 62 -14.78 10.03 -6.03
N GLN A 63 -15.59 10.20 -5.02
CA GLN A 63 -15.34 11.19 -3.96
C GLN A 63 -14.88 10.53 -2.67
N THR A 64 -14.52 9.25 -2.75
CA THR A 64 -14.14 8.47 -1.58
C THR A 64 -12.67 8.11 -1.64
N ILE A 65 -12.00 8.19 -0.49
CA ILE A 65 -10.61 7.77 -0.39
C ILE A 65 -10.58 6.40 0.25
N HIS A 66 -9.84 5.48 -0.39
CA HIS A 66 -9.61 4.15 0.15
C HIS A 66 -8.15 4.01 0.50
N PHE A 67 -7.88 3.39 1.63
CA PHE A 67 -6.52 3.20 2.10
C PHE A 67 -6.13 1.76 1.83
N LEU A 68 -5.29 1.57 0.83
CA LEU A 68 -4.85 0.24 0.42
C LEU A 68 -3.65 -0.17 1.25
N VAL A 69 -3.62 -1.45 1.64
CA VAL A 69 -2.46 -2.00 2.33
C VAL A 69 -1.71 -2.83 1.30
N LEU A 70 -0.48 -2.42 0.98
CA LEU A 70 0.34 -3.01 -0.07
C LEU A 70 1.56 -3.68 0.52
N HIS A 71 1.98 -4.78 -0.09
CA HIS A 71 3.14 -5.52 0.37
C HIS A 71 3.95 -6.04 -0.81
N GLY A 72 5.25 -5.76 -0.79
CA GLY A 72 6.17 -6.32 -1.73
C GLY A 72 6.25 -5.56 -3.04
N SER A 73 7.32 -5.82 -3.76
CA SER A 73 7.53 -5.27 -5.09
C SER A 73 8.09 -6.39 -5.95
N TYR A 74 7.42 -6.69 -7.05
CA TYR A 74 7.73 -7.84 -7.89
C TYR A 74 7.93 -7.39 -9.32
N LYS A 75 8.95 -7.94 -9.95
CA LYS A 75 9.31 -7.55 -11.30
C LYS A 75 8.32 -8.04 -12.33
N THR A 76 7.75 -9.23 -12.09
CA THR A 76 6.80 -9.83 -13.01
C THR A 76 5.54 -10.27 -12.28
N ARG A 77 4.47 -10.43 -13.05
CA ARG A 77 3.22 -10.93 -12.47
C ARG A 77 3.39 -12.33 -11.91
N SER A 78 4.20 -13.16 -12.56
CA SER A 78 4.44 -14.52 -12.07
C SER A 78 5.06 -14.52 -10.68
N GLU A 79 6.01 -13.61 -10.44
CA GLU A 79 6.62 -13.51 -9.13
C GLU A 79 5.61 -13.08 -8.08
N ALA A 80 4.75 -12.13 -8.44
CA ALA A 80 3.71 -11.67 -7.52
C ALA A 80 2.74 -12.79 -7.21
N ASP A 81 2.34 -13.56 -8.23
CA ASP A 81 1.42 -14.68 -8.02
C ASP A 81 2.02 -15.74 -7.10
N ARG A 82 3.31 -16.02 -7.25
CA ARG A 82 3.97 -16.99 -6.38
C ARG A 82 4.01 -16.51 -4.94
N ALA A 83 4.26 -15.21 -4.74
CA ALA A 83 4.25 -14.65 -3.39
C ALA A 83 2.85 -14.71 -2.80
N LYS A 84 1.85 -14.43 -3.62
CA LYS A 84 0.45 -14.52 -3.20
C LYS A 84 0.10 -15.91 -2.70
N GLN A 85 0.54 -16.93 -3.41
CA GLN A 85 0.22 -18.31 -3.06
C GLN A 85 0.84 -18.74 -1.74
N ARG A 86 1.88 -18.08 -1.28
CA ARG A 86 2.50 -18.39 0.00
C ARG A 86 1.74 -17.83 1.19
N MET A 87 0.81 -16.93 0.94
CA MET A 87 0.02 -16.32 2.01
C MET A 87 -1.20 -17.19 2.29
N LYS A 88 -1.34 -17.63 3.55
CA LYS A 88 -2.34 -18.64 3.88
C LYS A 88 -3.65 -18.07 4.38
N ASN A 89 -3.61 -17.00 5.14
CA ASN A 89 -4.81 -16.46 5.76
C ASN A 89 -5.34 -15.22 5.07
N ILE A 90 -4.75 -14.87 3.94
CA ILE A 90 -5.12 -13.68 3.17
C ILE A 90 -5.14 -14.09 1.70
N LYS A 91 -6.07 -13.50 0.95
CA LYS A 91 -6.11 -13.66 -0.50
C LYS A 91 -5.83 -12.31 -1.14
N PRO A 92 -4.55 -11.93 -1.26
CA PRO A 92 -4.23 -10.62 -1.79
C PRO A 92 -4.52 -10.53 -3.28
N TRP A 93 -4.66 -9.29 -3.75
CA TRP A 93 -4.83 -9.00 -5.17
C TRP A 93 -3.51 -8.54 -5.74
N VAL A 94 -3.18 -9.03 -6.94
CA VAL A 94 -2.01 -8.55 -7.65
C VAL A 94 -2.38 -7.22 -8.30
N ARG A 95 -1.58 -6.18 -8.03
CA ARG A 95 -1.80 -4.85 -8.59
C ARG A 95 -0.53 -4.37 -9.27
N GLN A 96 -0.66 -3.66 -10.36
CA GLN A 96 0.49 -3.05 -11.02
C GLN A 96 0.64 -1.62 -10.51
N PHE A 97 1.89 -1.23 -10.23
CA PHE A 97 2.12 0.09 -9.64
C PHE A 97 1.61 1.22 -10.52
N GLY A 98 1.73 1.10 -11.83
CA GLY A 98 1.23 2.13 -12.73
C GLY A 98 -0.26 2.38 -12.55
N SER A 99 -1.04 1.31 -12.41
CA SER A 99 -2.48 1.44 -12.20
C SER A 99 -2.81 2.13 -10.89
N LEU A 100 -2.04 1.85 -9.85
CA LEU A 100 -2.26 2.47 -8.55
C LEU A 100 -1.96 3.96 -8.59
N ARG A 101 -0.91 4.34 -9.31
CA ARG A 101 -0.54 5.75 -9.44
C ARG A 101 -1.58 6.53 -10.21
N ASP A 102 -2.15 5.92 -11.25
CA ASP A 102 -3.22 6.55 -12.01
C ASP A 102 -4.47 6.74 -11.15
N ALA A 103 -4.78 5.79 -10.30
CA ALA A 103 -5.96 5.86 -9.45
C ALA A 103 -5.85 7.02 -8.45
N LEU A 104 -4.65 7.38 -8.03
CA LEU A 104 -4.46 8.49 -7.11
C LEU A 104 -4.85 9.82 -7.73
N ASN A 105 -4.73 9.93 -9.05
CA ASN A 105 -4.95 11.17 -9.76
C ASN A 105 -6.39 11.35 -10.25
N GLN A 106 -7.27 10.43 -9.94
CA GLN A 106 -8.68 10.53 -10.36
C GLN A 106 -9.57 11.31 -9.41
#